data_7002ce8478eb84b4096d35ca2dae1a69
#
_entry.id   7002ce8478eb84b4096d35ca2dae1a69
#
_cell.length_a   1.000
_cell.length_b   1.000
_cell.length_c   1.000
_cell.angle_alpha   90.00
_cell.angle_beta   90.00
_cell.angle_gamma   90.00
#
_symmetry.space_group_name_H-M   'P 1'
#
loop_
_entity.id
_entity.type
_entity.pdbx_description
1 polymer ?
#
loop_
_entity_poly.entity_id
_entity_poly.type
_entity_poly.pdbx_seq_one_letter_code
_entity_poly.pdbx_strand_id
1 'polypeptide(L)'
;MVWHGGYAPGTNPSAPKVSMVDQLIQLKLTADQIKYIGISHYHGDHIGQVGLFPKSTLLIGKGDWDVLTSAKPNAMADPKPFAHWIGGGGKVEPVTLDKDVFGDGTVVMLDTPGHTPGHHSLLVRLKEMGNVLLSGDLEHFRENYEGNGVTTFNTDRAATLASVDRFKKIAANLKATVIIQHDPRDVGKLPAFPATAK
;
A
#
# COMPACT_ATOMS: atom_id res chain seq x y z
N MET A 1 2.87 9.72 2.69
CA MET A 1 2.28 10.15 1.40
C MET A 1 1.49 8.97 0.88
N VAL A 2 0.17 9.09 0.80
CA VAL A 2 -0.71 8.04 0.26
C VAL A 2 -1.09 8.48 -1.15
N TRP A 3 -0.76 7.66 -2.13
CA TRP A 3 -1.09 7.92 -3.53
C TRP A 3 -2.25 7.02 -3.94
N HIS A 4 -3.31 7.63 -4.46
CA HIS A 4 -4.47 6.95 -4.99
C HIS A 4 -4.51 7.17 -6.50
N GLY A 5 -4.18 6.17 -7.27
CA GLY A 5 -4.32 6.22 -8.70
C GLY A 5 -3.21 5.45 -9.45
N GLY A 6 -3.60 4.40 -10.15
CA GLY A 6 -2.73 3.44 -10.81
C GLY A 6 -2.06 3.89 -12.11
N TYR A 7 -2.24 5.12 -12.53
CA TYR A 7 -1.79 5.55 -13.85
C TYR A 7 -0.82 6.73 -13.78
N ALA A 8 0.12 6.76 -14.72
CA ALA A 8 1.00 7.91 -14.87
C ALA A 8 0.18 9.18 -15.17
N PRO A 9 0.61 10.36 -14.69
CA PRO A 9 -0.10 11.61 -14.96
C PRO A 9 -0.38 11.80 -16.45
N GLY A 10 -1.62 12.16 -16.77
CA GLY A 10 -2.05 12.43 -18.16
C GLY A 10 -2.49 11.23 -18.98
N THR A 11 -2.42 10.00 -18.46
CA THR A 11 -2.81 8.78 -19.19
C THR A 11 -4.21 8.28 -18.88
N ASN A 12 -4.81 8.74 -17.76
CA ASN A 12 -6.18 8.41 -17.35
C ASN A 12 -6.86 9.66 -16.76
N PRO A 13 -8.14 9.95 -17.08
CA PRO A 13 -8.89 11.07 -16.50
C PRO A 13 -8.96 11.05 -14.95
N SER A 14 -8.87 9.86 -14.36
CA SER A 14 -8.85 9.65 -12.90
C SER A 14 -7.44 9.69 -12.30
N ALA A 15 -6.39 9.84 -13.11
CA ALA A 15 -5.03 9.91 -12.61
C ALA A 15 -4.81 11.21 -11.80
N PRO A 16 -4.01 11.17 -10.74
CA PRO A 16 -3.69 12.37 -9.97
C PRO A 16 -3.01 13.40 -10.87
N LYS A 17 -3.40 14.67 -10.74
CA LYS A 17 -2.83 15.78 -11.52
C LYS A 17 -1.36 16.03 -11.18
N VAL A 18 -0.91 15.60 -10.02
CA VAL A 18 0.45 15.79 -9.50
C VAL A 18 1.02 14.43 -9.11
N SER A 19 2.17 14.08 -9.67
CA SER A 19 2.82 12.80 -9.35
C SER A 19 3.42 12.81 -7.93
N MET A 20 3.73 11.61 -7.42
CA MET A 20 4.45 11.47 -6.14
C MET A 20 5.82 12.15 -6.21
N VAL A 21 6.51 12.04 -7.34
CA VAL A 21 7.82 12.70 -7.54
C VAL A 21 7.70 14.23 -7.53
N ASP A 22 6.65 14.79 -8.17
CA ASP A 22 6.41 16.25 -8.12
C ASP A 22 6.13 16.73 -6.69
N GLN A 23 5.41 15.91 -5.89
CA GLN A 23 5.20 16.23 -4.47
C GLN A 23 6.50 16.16 -3.67
N LEU A 24 7.38 15.19 -3.94
CA LEU A 24 8.71 15.12 -3.32
C LEU A 24 9.54 16.34 -3.65
N ILE A 25 9.54 16.80 -4.92
CA ILE A 25 10.24 18.01 -5.34
C ILE A 25 9.75 19.24 -4.55
N GLN A 26 8.45 19.39 -4.35
CA GLN A 26 7.89 20.47 -3.53
C GLN A 26 8.36 20.40 -2.07
N LEU A 27 8.64 19.20 -1.55
CA LEU A 27 9.25 18.99 -0.24
C LEU A 27 10.79 19.09 -0.25
N LYS A 28 11.40 19.49 -1.37
CA LYS A 28 12.85 19.53 -1.61
C LYS A 28 13.53 18.16 -1.44
N LEU A 29 12.82 17.10 -1.81
CA LEU A 29 13.30 15.73 -1.83
C LEU A 29 13.36 15.22 -3.27
N THR A 30 14.18 14.21 -3.51
CA THR A 30 14.27 13.49 -4.78
C THR A 30 13.85 12.03 -4.59
N ALA A 31 13.45 11.35 -5.67
CA ALA A 31 13.15 9.92 -5.64
C ALA A 31 14.36 9.10 -5.13
N ASP A 32 15.57 9.51 -5.46
CA ASP A 32 16.83 8.86 -5.05
C ASP A 32 17.10 8.89 -3.53
N GLN A 33 16.47 9.82 -2.81
CA GLN A 33 16.58 9.91 -1.35
C GLN A 33 15.59 8.98 -0.63
N ILE A 34 14.64 8.38 -1.35
CA ILE A 34 13.66 7.45 -0.77
C ILE A 34 14.32 6.08 -0.60
N LYS A 35 14.54 5.70 0.66
CA LYS A 35 15.24 4.45 1.01
C LYS A 35 14.39 3.20 0.80
N TYR A 36 13.10 3.28 1.12
CA TYR A 36 12.15 2.17 1.01
C TYR A 36 10.93 2.59 0.23
N ILE A 37 10.42 1.69 -0.59
CA ILE A 37 9.09 1.77 -1.19
C ILE A 37 8.31 0.53 -0.79
N GLY A 38 7.20 0.73 -0.06
CA GLY A 38 6.32 -0.34 0.37
C GLY A 38 5.09 -0.42 -0.52
N ILE A 39 4.75 -1.62 -0.97
CA ILE A 39 3.58 -1.91 -1.79
C ILE A 39 2.58 -2.69 -0.95
N SER A 40 1.33 -2.21 -0.89
CA SER A 40 0.26 -2.95 -0.25
C SER A 40 -0.04 -4.25 -1.02
N HIS A 41 -0.15 -4.15 -2.35
CA HIS A 41 -0.38 -5.27 -3.25
C HIS A 41 -0.13 -4.87 -4.72
N TYR A 42 -0.20 -5.84 -5.66
CA TYR A 42 0.21 -5.67 -7.05
C TYR A 42 -0.82 -5.04 -8.00
N HIS A 43 -2.02 -4.66 -7.58
CA HIS A 43 -3.01 -4.08 -8.50
C HIS A 43 -2.57 -2.72 -9.04
N GLY A 44 -2.98 -2.45 -10.28
CA GLY A 44 -2.46 -1.33 -11.07
C GLY A 44 -2.61 0.04 -10.43
N ASP A 45 -3.67 0.28 -9.68
CA ASP A 45 -3.95 1.52 -8.96
C ASP A 45 -3.09 1.72 -7.69
N HIS A 46 -2.34 0.71 -7.27
CA HIS A 46 -1.40 0.79 -6.13
C HIS A 46 0.07 0.84 -6.53
N ILE A 47 0.39 0.51 -7.79
CA ILE A 47 1.79 0.34 -8.24
C ILE A 47 2.23 1.32 -9.34
N GLY A 48 1.33 2.17 -9.85
CA GLY A 48 1.56 2.96 -11.07
C GLY A 48 2.79 3.85 -11.09
N GLN A 49 3.37 4.18 -9.94
CA GLN A 49 4.59 5.00 -9.86
C GLN A 49 5.78 4.28 -9.21
N VAL A 50 5.70 2.98 -8.94
CA VAL A 50 6.79 2.22 -8.29
C VAL A 50 8.08 2.32 -9.09
N GLY A 51 8.04 2.23 -10.40
CA GLY A 51 9.20 2.33 -11.29
C GLY A 51 9.95 3.66 -11.25
N LEU A 52 9.38 4.70 -10.65
CA LEU A 52 10.04 6.00 -10.47
C LEU A 52 11.07 6.03 -9.31
N PHE A 53 11.19 4.93 -8.54
CA PHE A 53 12.05 4.81 -7.38
C PHE A 53 13.08 3.68 -7.48
N PRO A 54 13.88 3.60 -8.56
CA PRO A 54 14.72 2.43 -8.83
C PRO A 54 15.83 2.20 -7.79
N LYS A 55 16.21 3.23 -7.03
CA LYS A 55 17.23 3.12 -5.98
C LYS A 55 16.67 2.68 -4.62
N SER A 56 15.35 2.66 -4.47
CA SER A 56 14.72 2.22 -3.23
C SER A 56 14.77 0.70 -3.07
N THR A 57 14.86 0.24 -1.83
CA THR A 57 14.55 -1.16 -1.52
C THR A 57 13.04 -1.35 -1.63
N LEU A 58 12.61 -2.26 -2.49
CA LEU A 58 11.21 -2.63 -2.64
C LEU A 58 10.80 -3.59 -1.52
N LEU A 59 9.80 -3.19 -0.72
CA LEU A 59 9.12 -4.02 0.26
C LEU A 59 7.77 -4.43 -0.34
N ILE A 60 7.56 -5.72 -0.53
CA ILE A 60 6.35 -6.27 -1.15
C ILE A 60 6.02 -7.61 -0.50
N GLY A 61 4.75 -7.91 -0.30
CA GLY A 61 4.34 -9.21 0.23
C GLY A 61 4.86 -10.36 -0.63
N LYS A 62 5.42 -11.39 0.03
CA LYS A 62 6.04 -12.53 -0.68
C LYS A 62 5.06 -13.19 -1.65
N GLY A 63 3.80 -13.39 -1.26
CA GLY A 63 2.79 -13.97 -2.15
C GLY A 63 2.57 -13.16 -3.42
N ASP A 64 2.60 -11.83 -3.32
CA ASP A 64 2.47 -10.94 -4.48
C ASP A 64 3.73 -10.93 -5.35
N TRP A 65 4.91 -10.94 -4.73
CA TRP A 65 6.17 -11.06 -5.47
C TRP A 65 6.26 -12.37 -6.25
N ASP A 66 5.82 -13.48 -5.64
CA ASP A 66 5.79 -14.79 -6.30
C ASP A 66 4.84 -14.80 -7.52
N VAL A 67 3.70 -14.11 -7.44
CA VAL A 67 2.78 -13.94 -8.57
C VAL A 67 3.42 -13.11 -9.68
N LEU A 68 4.01 -11.96 -9.37
CA LEU A 68 4.64 -11.06 -10.35
C LEU A 68 5.83 -11.70 -11.08
N THR A 69 6.57 -12.58 -10.39
CA THR A 69 7.75 -13.26 -10.94
C THR A 69 7.46 -14.63 -11.51
N SER A 70 6.21 -15.09 -11.46
CA SER A 70 5.80 -16.37 -12.03
C SER A 70 5.89 -16.35 -13.55
N ALA A 71 6.02 -17.53 -14.16
CA ALA A 71 6.04 -17.67 -15.62
C ALA A 71 4.72 -17.22 -16.29
N LYS A 72 3.61 -17.19 -15.53
CA LYS A 72 2.31 -16.75 -16.01
C LYS A 72 1.61 -15.96 -14.88
N PRO A 73 1.92 -14.65 -14.74
CA PRO A 73 1.19 -13.78 -13.82
C PRO A 73 -0.31 -13.79 -14.14
N ASN A 74 -1.15 -13.60 -13.13
CA ASN A 74 -2.59 -13.45 -13.38
C ASN A 74 -2.88 -12.13 -14.13
N ALA A 75 -4.09 -11.99 -14.68
CA ALA A 75 -4.47 -10.85 -15.52
C ALA A 75 -4.42 -9.49 -14.80
N MET A 76 -4.47 -9.46 -13.47
CA MET A 76 -4.41 -8.23 -12.67
C MET A 76 -2.99 -7.91 -12.18
N ALA A 77 -2.02 -8.81 -12.39
CA ALA A 77 -0.63 -8.64 -11.98
C ALA A 77 0.22 -8.21 -13.16
N ASP A 78 0.46 -6.91 -13.32
CA ASP A 78 1.39 -6.39 -14.35
C ASP A 78 2.83 -6.32 -13.80
N PRO A 79 3.77 -7.16 -14.29
CA PRO A 79 5.16 -7.12 -13.85
C PRO A 79 5.98 -5.93 -14.39
N LYS A 80 5.47 -5.21 -15.41
CA LYS A 80 6.23 -4.14 -16.07
C LYS A 80 6.72 -3.04 -15.14
N PRO A 81 5.89 -2.51 -14.19
CA PRO A 81 6.36 -1.50 -13.24
C PRO A 81 7.51 -1.98 -12.35
N PHE A 82 7.67 -3.30 -12.20
CA PHE A 82 8.70 -3.96 -11.38
C PHE A 82 9.89 -4.46 -12.17
N ALA A 83 9.95 -4.22 -13.50
CA ALA A 83 10.97 -4.77 -14.39
C ALA A 83 12.40 -4.55 -13.91
N HIS A 84 12.69 -3.38 -13.29
CA HIS A 84 14.00 -3.08 -12.74
C HIS A 84 14.43 -4.10 -11.65
N TRP A 85 13.54 -4.37 -10.69
CA TRP A 85 13.81 -5.31 -9.59
C TRP A 85 13.78 -6.76 -10.06
N ILE A 86 12.85 -7.12 -10.93
CA ILE A 86 12.77 -8.47 -11.53
C ILE A 86 14.04 -8.79 -12.31
N GLY A 87 14.60 -7.80 -13.01
CA GLY A 87 15.87 -7.90 -13.73
C GLY A 87 17.13 -7.85 -12.86
N GLY A 88 16.99 -7.78 -11.53
CA GLY A 88 18.13 -7.75 -10.60
C GLY A 88 18.81 -6.39 -10.47
N GLY A 89 18.21 -5.31 -10.97
CA GLY A 89 18.77 -3.95 -10.91
C GLY A 89 18.57 -3.27 -9.56
N GLY A 90 17.67 -3.78 -8.70
CA GLY A 90 17.35 -3.19 -7.40
C GLY A 90 17.20 -4.23 -6.29
N LYS A 91 17.25 -3.77 -5.03
CA LYS A 91 17.04 -4.63 -3.87
C LYS A 91 15.54 -4.87 -3.65
N VAL A 92 15.14 -6.13 -3.52
CA VAL A 92 13.80 -6.56 -3.12
C VAL A 92 13.88 -7.23 -1.76
N GLU A 93 12.91 -6.95 -0.92
CA GLU A 93 12.68 -7.66 0.33
C GLU A 93 11.23 -8.19 0.33
N PRO A 94 11.02 -9.46 -0.08
CA PRO A 94 9.72 -10.11 0.02
C PRO A 94 9.32 -10.31 1.48
N VAL A 95 8.18 -9.75 1.88
CA VAL A 95 7.69 -9.76 3.26
C VAL A 95 6.71 -10.92 3.44
N THR A 96 6.93 -11.77 4.46
CA THR A 96 6.11 -12.97 4.69
C THR A 96 5.12 -12.84 5.85
N LEU A 97 5.41 -11.95 6.79
CA LEU A 97 4.63 -11.67 7.99
C LEU A 97 4.62 -10.17 8.24
N ASP A 98 4.30 -9.73 9.46
CA ASP A 98 4.46 -8.33 9.81
C ASP A 98 5.91 -7.90 9.69
N LYS A 99 6.11 -6.73 9.12
CA LYS A 99 7.44 -6.13 8.94
C LYS A 99 7.50 -4.76 9.58
N ASP A 100 8.29 -4.64 10.63
CA ASP A 100 8.74 -3.33 11.12
C ASP A 100 9.77 -2.77 10.15
N VAL A 101 9.40 -1.69 9.45
CA VAL A 101 10.20 -1.13 8.35
C VAL A 101 11.52 -0.54 8.85
N PHE A 102 11.50 0.10 10.02
CA PHE A 102 12.66 0.80 10.58
C PHE A 102 13.26 0.10 11.81
N GLY A 103 12.58 -0.91 12.37
CA GLY A 103 13.01 -1.62 13.57
C GLY A 103 12.70 -0.88 14.88
N ASP A 104 11.91 0.19 14.83
CA ASP A 104 11.55 1.03 15.99
C ASP A 104 10.03 1.03 16.26
N GLY A 105 9.27 0.26 15.50
CA GLY A 105 7.84 0.12 15.61
C GLY A 105 7.03 1.28 15.04
N THR A 106 7.65 2.31 14.47
CA THR A 106 6.94 3.50 13.97
C THR A 106 6.15 3.23 12.70
N VAL A 107 6.66 2.36 11.83
CA VAL A 107 6.01 1.97 10.57
C VAL A 107 6.06 0.47 10.42
N VAL A 108 4.89 -0.17 10.42
CA VAL A 108 4.78 -1.62 10.33
C VAL A 108 3.87 -2.02 9.17
N MET A 109 4.39 -2.78 8.22
CA MET A 109 3.59 -3.50 7.25
C MET A 109 2.94 -4.69 7.97
N LEU A 110 1.62 -4.76 7.95
CA LEU A 110 0.84 -5.81 8.58
C LEU A 110 0.42 -6.84 7.53
N ASP A 111 0.74 -8.09 7.75
CA ASP A 111 0.32 -9.19 6.89
C ASP A 111 -1.20 -9.36 6.94
N THR A 112 -1.86 -9.07 5.84
CA THR A 112 -3.32 -9.09 5.69
C THR A 112 -3.71 -9.72 4.34
N PRO A 113 -3.32 -11.00 4.10
CA PRO A 113 -3.57 -11.67 2.83
C PRO A 113 -5.06 -11.89 2.59
N GLY A 114 -5.41 -12.09 1.31
CA GLY A 114 -6.76 -12.46 0.88
C GLY A 114 -7.27 -11.65 -0.32
N HIS A 115 -7.15 -10.32 -0.30
CA HIS A 115 -7.40 -9.51 -1.50
C HIS A 115 -6.42 -9.91 -2.61
N THR A 116 -5.13 -9.92 -2.28
CA THR A 116 -4.10 -10.65 -3.02
C THR A 116 -3.36 -11.59 -2.07
N PRO A 117 -2.58 -12.57 -2.57
CA PRO A 117 -1.86 -13.52 -1.71
C PRO A 117 -0.83 -12.88 -0.78
N GLY A 118 -0.28 -11.73 -1.16
CA GLY A 118 0.74 -11.00 -0.42
C GLY A 118 0.28 -9.64 0.08
N HIS A 119 -1.03 -9.40 0.16
CA HIS A 119 -1.54 -8.09 0.59
C HIS A 119 -1.07 -7.72 2.00
N HIS A 120 -0.65 -6.46 2.16
CA HIS A 120 -0.29 -5.86 3.44
C HIS A 120 -1.05 -4.55 3.67
N SER A 121 -1.56 -4.36 4.88
CA SER A 121 -2.00 -3.08 5.41
C SER A 121 -0.81 -2.36 6.06
N LEU A 122 -0.96 -1.07 6.42
CA LEU A 122 0.12 -0.32 7.02
C LEU A 122 -0.31 0.33 8.34
N LEU A 123 0.44 0.08 9.41
CA LEU A 123 0.35 0.80 10.67
C LEU A 123 1.46 1.86 10.71
N VAL A 124 1.05 3.12 10.97
CA VAL A 124 1.98 4.25 11.18
C VAL A 124 1.70 4.85 12.55
N ARG A 125 2.71 4.93 13.40
CA ARG A 125 2.62 5.61 14.71
C ARG A 125 3.16 7.01 14.60
N LEU A 126 2.26 7.97 14.69
CA LEU A 126 2.57 9.38 14.56
C LEU A 126 2.59 10.04 15.94
N LYS A 127 3.51 10.98 16.15
CA LYS A 127 3.73 11.60 17.46
C LYS A 127 2.52 12.41 17.96
N GLU A 128 1.87 13.14 17.06
CA GLU A 128 0.75 14.04 17.40
C GLU A 128 -0.60 13.39 17.10
N MET A 129 -0.69 12.65 16.00
CA MET A 129 -1.94 12.06 15.51
C MET A 129 -2.21 10.67 16.09
N GLY A 130 -1.20 10.06 16.73
CA GLY A 130 -1.29 8.70 17.26
C GLY A 130 -1.19 7.62 16.20
N ASN A 131 -1.91 6.52 16.41
CA ASN A 131 -1.86 5.38 15.50
C ASN A 131 -2.77 5.59 14.29
N VAL A 132 -2.24 5.40 13.11
CA VAL A 132 -2.98 5.43 11.84
C VAL A 132 -2.84 4.08 11.16
N LEU A 133 -3.96 3.50 10.73
CA LEU A 133 -4.02 2.25 9.97
C LEU A 133 -4.53 2.52 8.57
N LEU A 134 -3.72 2.21 7.58
CA LEU A 134 -4.08 2.26 6.17
C LEU A 134 -4.48 0.85 5.71
N SER A 135 -5.71 0.66 5.23
CA SER A 135 -6.24 -0.66 4.92
C SER A 135 -5.55 -1.34 3.71
N GLY A 136 -5.00 -0.56 2.77
CA GLY A 136 -4.86 -1.07 1.42
C GLY A 136 -6.24 -1.45 0.88
N ASP A 137 -6.33 -2.52 0.12
CA ASP A 137 -7.58 -3.05 -0.41
C ASP A 137 -8.14 -4.22 0.42
N LEU A 138 -7.69 -4.31 1.68
CA LEU A 138 -8.33 -5.23 2.63
C LEU A 138 -9.83 -4.92 2.73
N GLU A 139 -10.17 -3.63 2.69
CA GLU A 139 -11.53 -3.11 2.63
C GLU A 139 -11.60 -1.90 1.67
N HIS A 140 -12.66 -1.82 0.86
CA HIS A 140 -12.81 -0.77 -0.14
C HIS A 140 -13.68 0.39 0.35
N PHE A 141 -14.71 0.07 1.15
CA PHE A 141 -15.67 1.04 1.67
C PHE A 141 -15.99 0.76 3.14
N ARG A 142 -16.47 1.76 3.84
CA ARG A 142 -16.89 1.64 5.23
C ARG A 142 -17.93 0.55 5.45
N GLU A 143 -18.85 0.40 4.52
CA GLU A 143 -19.89 -0.64 4.57
C GLU A 143 -19.29 -2.04 4.53
N ASN A 144 -18.22 -2.25 3.75
CA ASN A 144 -17.48 -3.52 3.77
C ASN A 144 -16.79 -3.71 5.12
N TYR A 145 -16.10 -2.68 5.60
CA TYR A 145 -15.42 -2.70 6.89
C TYR A 145 -16.38 -3.01 8.05
N GLU A 146 -17.53 -2.36 8.13
CA GLU A 146 -18.52 -2.57 9.20
C GLU A 146 -19.22 -3.92 9.08
N GLY A 147 -19.63 -4.30 7.87
CA GLY A 147 -20.42 -5.50 7.58
C GLY A 147 -19.62 -6.76 7.31
N ASN A 148 -18.28 -6.73 7.34
CA ASN A 148 -17.39 -7.83 6.89
C ASN A 148 -17.69 -8.24 5.43
N GLY A 149 -17.93 -7.26 4.58
CA GLY A 149 -18.17 -7.48 3.16
C GLY A 149 -16.87 -7.76 2.42
N VAL A 150 -16.82 -8.82 1.62
CA VAL A 150 -15.65 -9.14 0.79
C VAL A 150 -16.03 -9.00 -0.67
N THR A 151 -15.24 -8.25 -1.44
CA THR A 151 -15.46 -8.07 -2.87
C THR A 151 -15.22 -9.35 -3.65
N THR A 152 -15.93 -9.52 -4.78
CA THR A 152 -15.91 -10.76 -5.57
C THR A 152 -14.59 -11.02 -6.29
N PHE A 153 -13.75 -10.01 -6.44
CA PHE A 153 -12.43 -10.10 -7.09
C PHE A 153 -11.28 -10.36 -6.11
N ASN A 154 -11.57 -10.57 -4.81
CA ASN A 154 -10.55 -11.03 -3.86
C ASN A 154 -10.08 -12.45 -4.19
N THR A 155 -8.79 -12.70 -4.02
CA THR A 155 -8.18 -14.00 -4.33
C THR A 155 -8.65 -15.10 -3.38
N ASP A 156 -8.77 -14.79 -2.09
CA ASP A 156 -9.22 -15.71 -1.04
C ASP A 156 -10.15 -15.00 -0.05
N ARG A 157 -11.43 -15.36 -0.10
CA ARG A 157 -12.45 -14.79 0.78
C ARG A 157 -12.22 -15.13 2.25
N ALA A 158 -11.80 -16.36 2.55
CA ALA A 158 -11.62 -16.81 3.94
C ALA A 158 -10.40 -16.10 4.57
N ALA A 159 -9.30 -16.03 3.84
CA ALA A 159 -8.11 -15.27 4.26
C ALA A 159 -8.43 -13.77 4.44
N THR A 160 -9.22 -13.18 3.53
CA THR A 160 -9.67 -11.78 3.66
C THR A 160 -10.44 -11.57 4.96
N LEU A 161 -11.41 -12.40 5.28
CA LEU A 161 -12.21 -12.28 6.51
C LEU A 161 -11.36 -12.42 7.78
N ALA A 162 -10.39 -13.33 7.78
CA ALA A 162 -9.44 -13.48 8.89
C ALA A 162 -8.55 -12.23 9.04
N SER A 163 -8.09 -11.67 7.92
CA SER A 163 -7.31 -10.43 7.89
C SER A 163 -8.12 -9.24 8.36
N VAL A 164 -9.39 -9.12 7.97
CA VAL A 164 -10.33 -8.07 8.44
C VAL A 164 -10.55 -8.15 9.95
N ASP A 165 -10.81 -9.34 10.48
CA ASP A 165 -10.98 -9.55 11.92
C ASP A 165 -9.71 -9.13 12.69
N ARG A 166 -8.54 -9.53 12.21
CA ARG A 166 -7.25 -9.12 12.78
C ARG A 166 -7.06 -7.62 12.73
N PHE A 167 -7.28 -7.00 11.58
CA PHE A 167 -7.13 -5.55 11.36
C PHE A 167 -8.04 -4.75 12.29
N LYS A 168 -9.31 -5.13 12.43
CA LYS A 168 -10.27 -4.51 13.36
C LYS A 168 -9.83 -4.60 14.81
N LYS A 169 -9.31 -5.76 15.24
CA LYS A 169 -8.77 -5.95 16.59
C LYS A 169 -7.57 -5.06 16.85
N ILE A 170 -6.65 -4.93 15.89
CA ILE A 170 -5.52 -4.00 15.98
C ILE A 170 -6.01 -2.56 16.07
N ALA A 171 -6.95 -2.16 15.21
CA ALA A 171 -7.53 -0.82 15.21
C ALA A 171 -8.15 -0.46 16.56
N ALA A 172 -8.94 -1.37 17.13
CA ALA A 172 -9.59 -1.16 18.43
C ALA A 172 -8.57 -1.09 19.57
N ASN A 173 -7.63 -2.03 19.63
CA ASN A 173 -6.63 -2.11 20.71
C ASN A 173 -5.71 -0.88 20.73
N LEU A 174 -5.32 -0.41 19.56
CA LEU A 174 -4.45 0.77 19.41
C LEU A 174 -5.22 2.09 19.37
N LYS A 175 -6.55 2.06 19.38
CA LYS A 175 -7.43 3.24 19.15
C LYS A 175 -6.98 3.99 17.88
N ALA A 176 -6.71 3.24 16.83
CA ALA A 176 -6.13 3.79 15.62
C ALA A 176 -7.16 4.50 14.75
N THR A 177 -6.74 5.57 14.09
CA THR A 177 -7.50 6.17 12.99
C THR A 177 -7.38 5.26 11.76
N VAL A 178 -8.50 4.65 11.36
CA VAL A 178 -8.56 3.80 10.17
C VAL A 178 -8.79 4.67 8.92
N ILE A 179 -7.97 4.44 7.90
CA ILE A 179 -8.09 5.02 6.56
C ILE A 179 -8.37 3.89 5.58
N ILE A 180 -9.53 3.94 4.95
CA ILE A 180 -9.94 3.02 3.88
C ILE A 180 -9.67 3.75 2.56
N GLN A 181 -8.71 3.23 1.77
CA GLN A 181 -8.15 3.99 0.66
C GLN A 181 -9.14 4.34 -0.46
N HIS A 182 -10.11 3.47 -0.73
CA HIS A 182 -11.12 3.69 -1.76
C HIS A 182 -12.38 4.42 -1.24
N ASP A 183 -12.47 4.71 0.06
CA ASP A 183 -13.59 5.44 0.61
C ASP A 183 -13.33 6.95 0.57
N PRO A 184 -14.10 7.73 -0.23
CA PRO A 184 -13.89 9.17 -0.33
C PRO A 184 -14.11 9.91 1.00
N ARG A 185 -14.85 9.32 1.96
CA ARG A 185 -15.09 9.86 3.30
C ARG A 185 -13.83 9.88 4.15
N ASP A 186 -12.82 9.05 3.80
CA ASP A 186 -11.58 8.93 4.56
C ASP A 186 -10.46 9.84 4.02
N VAL A 187 -10.59 10.38 2.80
CA VAL A 187 -9.57 11.26 2.19
C VAL A 187 -9.24 12.48 3.05
N GLY A 188 -10.24 13.05 3.73
CA GLY A 188 -10.07 14.23 4.59
C GLY A 188 -9.56 13.95 6.01
N LYS A 189 -9.35 12.69 6.39
CA LYS A 189 -8.87 12.33 7.74
C LYS A 189 -7.38 12.65 7.95
N LEU A 190 -6.61 12.71 6.88
CA LEU A 190 -5.22 13.10 6.89
C LEU A 190 -5.07 14.55 6.41
N PRO A 191 -4.05 15.28 6.89
CA PRO A 191 -3.78 16.63 6.41
C PRO A 191 -3.58 16.67 4.88
N ALA A 192 -4.16 17.68 4.24
CA ALA A 192 -3.95 17.89 2.81
C ALA A 192 -2.49 18.30 2.53
N PHE A 193 -1.91 17.75 1.47
CA PHE A 193 -0.56 18.13 1.02
C PHE A 193 -0.51 19.66 0.73
N PRO A 194 0.59 20.41 1.11
CA PRO A 194 1.87 19.92 1.61
C PRO A 194 1.97 19.76 3.14
N ALA A 195 0.89 19.90 3.89
CA ALA A 195 0.91 19.61 5.31
C ALA A 195 1.17 18.12 5.57
N THR A 196 1.80 17.81 6.70
CA THR A 196 2.18 16.44 7.07
C THR A 196 1.45 16.01 8.32
N ALA A 197 0.98 14.77 8.34
CA ALA A 197 0.58 14.11 9.56
C ALA A 197 1.81 13.89 10.46
N LYS A 198 1.72 14.24 11.73
CA LYS A 198 2.83 14.16 12.69
C LYS A 198 2.46 13.34 13.91
#